data_05c5e45bc83da3ede04a5db063ba41f1
#
_entry.id   05c5e45bc83da3ede04a5db063ba41f1
#
_cell.length_a   1.000
_cell.length_b   1.000
_cell.length_c   1.000
_cell.angle_alpha   90.00
_cell.angle_beta   90.00
_cell.angle_gamma   90.00
#
_symmetry.space_group_name_H-M   'P 1'
#
loop_
_entity.id
_entity.type
_entity.pdbx_description
1 polymer ?
#
loop_
_entity_poly.entity_id
_entity_poly.type
_entity_poly.pdbx_seq_one_letter_code
_entity_poly.pdbx_strand_id
1 'polypeptide(L)'
;QVFTGRDATGTEIFYANWPGEEAGVTKTAPDARYAIKSWGACDSSISASAINEYTDPATGQTKTFAGTESWDDFTPKVGITYNTDNGMVYASYSEGFRSGGFNGRATGANNAGPYDPESVESIEVGFKSIWADNTLQINGAIFSVDYTDKQEDVILPGTDGAVTLTVVQNAAAVSIDGFELETLWVPTPGLTLTANLGILDASYDSYTVLDGVGNNLDNSGLDLRRAPEMTLSLGALYEHALTNGDYLVTSFNYRWKDDYCIAANNKYNTANYSGNNPACNNAFGILDASLSYESENWRLSLYGKNLTDEIYNLYFLDVAAFYAAAGPSDPTPIYNAGYWSQGTVNRPKNFGVELEFRF
;
A
#
# COMPACT_ATOMS: atom_id res chain seq x y z
N GLN A 1 -2.50 3.79 -22.27
CA GLN A 1 -2.07 4.93 -23.09
C GLN A 1 -3.31 5.77 -23.38
N VAL A 2 -3.29 7.02 -22.97
CA VAL A 2 -4.35 7.99 -23.31
C VAL A 2 -3.91 8.69 -24.59
N PHE A 3 -4.69 8.55 -25.63
CA PHE A 3 -4.47 9.29 -26.88
C PHE A 3 -5.31 10.55 -26.84
N THR A 4 -4.71 11.71 -27.11
CA THR A 4 -5.41 12.98 -27.28
C THR A 4 -5.53 13.33 -28.75
N GLY A 5 -6.73 13.72 -29.19
CA GLY A 5 -7.01 14.28 -30.50
C GLY A 5 -7.80 15.57 -30.37
N ARG A 6 -7.89 16.36 -31.44
CA ARG A 6 -8.78 17.53 -31.48
C ARG A 6 -9.86 17.27 -32.51
N ASP A 7 -11.08 17.68 -32.18
CA ASP A 7 -12.19 17.67 -33.14
C ASP A 7 -12.08 18.82 -34.17
N ALA A 8 -13.00 18.87 -35.12
CA ALA A 8 -13.04 19.89 -36.14
C ALA A 8 -13.23 21.32 -35.62
N THR A 9 -13.58 21.48 -34.35
CA THR A 9 -13.74 22.75 -33.63
C THR A 9 -12.53 23.15 -32.79
N GLY A 10 -11.51 22.27 -32.75
CA GLY A 10 -10.29 22.48 -31.97
C GLY A 10 -10.37 22.01 -30.52
N THR A 11 -11.46 21.38 -30.12
CA THR A 11 -11.66 20.84 -28.76
C THR A 11 -10.86 19.54 -28.60
N GLU A 12 -10.11 19.41 -27.53
CA GLU A 12 -9.38 18.19 -27.24
C GLU A 12 -10.32 17.04 -26.86
N ILE A 13 -10.13 15.89 -27.54
CA ILE A 13 -10.89 14.68 -27.32
C ILE A 13 -9.96 13.61 -26.77
N PHE A 14 -10.36 12.97 -25.67
CA PHE A 14 -9.64 11.86 -25.05
C PHE A 14 -10.27 10.54 -25.49
N TYR A 15 -9.45 9.67 -26.07
CA TYR A 15 -9.88 8.33 -26.45
C TYR A 15 -9.30 7.31 -25.46
N ALA A 16 -10.17 6.57 -24.78
CA ALA A 16 -9.81 5.37 -24.07
C ALA A 16 -10.10 4.17 -25.01
N ASN A 17 -9.06 3.50 -25.51
CA ASN A 17 -9.22 2.26 -26.25
C ASN A 17 -9.52 1.11 -25.29
N TRP A 18 -10.73 0.57 -25.37
CA TRP A 18 -11.07 -0.72 -24.79
C TRP A 18 -10.76 -1.83 -25.80
N PRO A 19 -10.17 -2.97 -25.36
CA PRO A 19 -9.99 -4.12 -26.23
C PRO A 19 -11.38 -4.62 -26.69
N GLY A 20 -11.67 -4.53 -28.01
CA GLY A 20 -12.92 -4.99 -28.61
C GLY A 20 -13.75 -3.95 -29.36
N GLU A 21 -13.31 -2.70 -29.46
CA GLU A 21 -13.99 -1.72 -30.32
C GLU A 21 -13.52 -1.82 -31.79
N GLU A 22 -14.47 -2.03 -32.70
CA GLU A 22 -14.19 -1.97 -34.13
C GLU A 22 -13.83 -0.55 -34.57
N ALA A 23 -12.78 -0.44 -35.38
CA ALA A 23 -12.34 0.83 -35.93
C ALA A 23 -13.43 1.36 -36.88
N GLY A 24 -13.98 2.55 -36.58
CA GLY A 24 -14.88 3.27 -37.48
C GLY A 24 -16.24 3.69 -36.91
N VAL A 25 -16.52 3.41 -35.65
CA VAL A 25 -17.78 3.87 -35.03
C VAL A 25 -17.55 5.26 -34.43
N THR A 26 -18.10 6.29 -35.08
CA THR A 26 -18.21 7.62 -34.49
C THR A 26 -19.28 7.56 -33.41
N LYS A 27 -18.88 7.36 -32.17
CA LYS A 27 -19.82 7.53 -31.04
C LYS A 27 -20.06 9.03 -30.88
N THR A 28 -21.27 9.47 -31.19
CA THR A 28 -21.82 10.70 -30.62
C THR A 28 -21.61 10.65 -29.13
N ALA A 29 -21.12 11.75 -28.53
CA ALA A 29 -20.74 11.87 -27.13
C ALA A 29 -21.65 11.01 -26.25
N PRO A 30 -21.09 10.05 -25.51
CA PRO A 30 -21.90 9.26 -24.63
C PRO A 30 -22.56 10.23 -23.68
N ASP A 31 -23.81 9.90 -23.41
CA ASP A 31 -24.57 10.36 -22.28
C ASP A 31 -23.76 11.31 -21.36
N ALA A 32 -24.21 12.54 -21.19
CA ALA A 32 -23.54 13.63 -20.47
C ALA A 32 -23.01 13.27 -19.05
N ARG A 33 -23.31 12.03 -18.60
CA ARG A 33 -22.82 11.42 -17.38
C ARG A 33 -21.29 11.23 -17.35
N TYR A 34 -20.63 11.20 -18.52
CA TYR A 34 -19.17 11.00 -18.61
C TYR A 34 -18.41 12.20 -19.18
N ALA A 35 -19.09 13.32 -19.38
CA ALA A 35 -18.39 14.56 -19.64
C ALA A 35 -17.70 14.99 -18.34
N ILE A 36 -16.55 14.38 -18.06
CA ILE A 36 -15.63 14.88 -17.04
C ILE A 36 -15.10 16.21 -17.57
N LYS A 37 -15.89 17.26 -17.38
CA LYS A 37 -15.46 18.64 -17.65
C LYS A 37 -14.25 19.05 -16.82
N SER A 38 -13.87 18.23 -15.83
CA SER A 38 -12.82 18.55 -14.86
C SER A 38 -11.40 18.18 -15.32
N TRP A 39 -11.22 17.38 -16.38
CA TRP A 39 -9.88 17.00 -16.82
C TRP A 39 -9.34 17.84 -17.98
N GLY A 40 -10.13 18.77 -18.48
CA GLY A 40 -9.67 19.83 -19.37
C GLY A 40 -9.21 21.09 -18.64
N ALA A 41 -8.84 20.97 -17.38
CA ALA A 41 -8.69 22.05 -16.40
C ALA A 41 -7.46 22.95 -16.57
N CYS A 42 -7.00 23.18 -17.77
CA CYS A 42 -6.24 24.39 -18.07
C CYS A 42 -7.10 25.48 -18.75
N ASP A 43 -8.43 25.28 -18.79
CA ASP A 43 -9.32 26.35 -19.23
C ASP A 43 -9.60 27.30 -18.05
N SER A 44 -8.94 28.45 -18.06
CA SER A 44 -9.13 29.53 -17.08
C SER A 44 -10.52 30.14 -17.08
N SER A 45 -11.42 29.69 -17.98
CA SER A 45 -12.80 30.15 -18.07
C SER A 45 -13.78 29.32 -17.24
N ILE A 46 -13.35 28.17 -16.69
CA ILE A 46 -14.19 27.39 -15.77
C ILE A 46 -14.16 28.05 -14.41
N SER A 47 -15.26 28.67 -14.04
CA SER A 47 -15.39 29.23 -12.69
C SER A 47 -15.37 28.11 -11.65
N ALA A 48 -14.79 28.36 -10.47
CA ALA A 48 -14.75 27.40 -9.37
C ALA A 48 -16.15 26.84 -9.00
N SER A 49 -17.21 27.58 -9.29
CA SER A 49 -18.60 27.15 -9.13
C SER A 49 -19.02 26.03 -10.09
N ALA A 50 -18.41 25.92 -11.28
CA ALA A 50 -18.75 24.87 -12.25
C ALA A 50 -18.17 23.49 -11.86
N ILE A 51 -17.15 23.46 -11.02
CA ILE A 51 -16.54 22.22 -10.52
C ILE A 51 -17.41 21.57 -9.44
N ASN A 52 -18.22 22.36 -8.76
CA ASN A 52 -19.03 21.99 -7.61
C ASN A 52 -20.50 21.71 -7.96
N GLU A 53 -20.88 21.79 -9.23
CA GLU A 53 -22.25 21.59 -9.68
C GLU A 53 -22.39 20.28 -10.47
N TYR A 54 -23.25 19.39 -9.99
CA TYR A 54 -23.69 18.19 -10.70
C TYR A 54 -25.17 18.31 -10.98
N THR A 55 -25.55 18.28 -12.26
CA THR A 55 -26.97 18.18 -12.64
C THR A 55 -27.30 16.72 -12.87
N ASP A 56 -28.17 16.16 -12.05
CA ASP A 56 -28.68 14.81 -12.17
C ASP A 56 -29.51 14.71 -13.49
N PRO A 57 -29.05 13.91 -14.45
CA PRO A 57 -29.72 13.83 -15.76
C PRO A 57 -31.10 13.16 -15.69
N ALA A 58 -31.39 12.38 -14.65
CA ALA A 58 -32.68 11.72 -14.47
C ALA A 58 -33.75 12.66 -13.90
N THR A 59 -33.35 13.60 -13.03
CA THR A 59 -34.26 14.50 -12.32
C THR A 59 -34.15 15.93 -12.78
N GLY A 60 -33.10 16.30 -13.53
CA GLY A 60 -32.80 17.67 -13.93
C GLY A 60 -32.42 18.59 -12.77
N GLN A 61 -32.25 18.06 -11.56
CA GLN A 61 -31.87 18.82 -10.39
C GLN A 61 -30.36 19.07 -10.36
N THR A 62 -29.96 20.31 -10.20
CA THR A 62 -28.56 20.67 -9.96
C THR A 62 -28.27 20.55 -8.46
N LYS A 63 -27.31 19.68 -8.11
CA LYS A 63 -26.76 19.56 -6.77
C LYS A 63 -25.44 20.30 -6.74
N THR A 64 -25.33 21.24 -5.82
CA THR A 64 -24.11 22.01 -5.59
C THR A 64 -23.43 21.44 -4.35
N PHE A 65 -22.15 21.14 -4.46
CA PHE A 65 -21.31 20.88 -3.31
C PHE A 65 -20.38 22.08 -3.11
N ALA A 66 -20.48 22.71 -1.96
CA ALA A 66 -19.52 23.69 -1.49
C ALA A 66 -19.28 23.40 0.00
N GLY A 67 -18.07 23.03 0.33
CA GLY A 67 -17.67 22.74 1.71
C GLY A 67 -16.32 23.39 1.99
N THR A 68 -16.19 23.97 3.17
CA THR A 68 -14.92 24.42 3.73
C THR A 68 -14.88 23.92 5.16
N GLU A 69 -13.88 23.13 5.48
CA GLU A 69 -13.63 22.63 6.81
C GLU A 69 -12.18 22.92 7.20
N SER A 70 -11.94 23.05 8.50
CA SER A 70 -10.60 23.21 9.07
C SER A 70 -10.46 22.29 10.26
N TRP A 71 -9.34 21.61 10.31
CA TRP A 71 -9.02 20.70 11.39
C TRP A 71 -7.70 21.11 12.03
N ASP A 72 -7.66 21.07 13.34
CA ASP A 72 -6.46 21.27 14.14
C ASP A 72 -6.43 20.23 15.25
N ASP A 73 -5.24 19.83 15.67
CA ASP A 73 -5.06 18.88 16.75
C ASP A 73 -3.77 19.20 17.51
N PHE A 74 -3.70 18.72 18.74
CA PHE A 74 -2.51 18.82 19.58
C PHE A 74 -1.87 17.44 19.69
N THR A 75 -0.69 17.27 19.10
CA THR A 75 0.04 16.00 19.01
C THR A 75 1.28 16.00 19.92
N PRO A 76 1.13 15.75 21.24
CA PRO A 76 2.25 15.74 22.18
C PRO A 76 3.17 14.54 21.92
N LYS A 77 4.45 14.74 22.24
CA LYS A 77 5.44 13.67 22.36
C LYS A 77 6.22 13.84 23.65
N VAL A 78 6.27 12.79 24.44
CA VAL A 78 7.04 12.72 25.68
C VAL A 78 7.94 11.51 25.64
N GLY A 79 9.18 11.65 26.06
CA GLY A 79 10.12 10.53 26.11
C GLY A 79 11.10 10.68 27.26
N ILE A 80 11.54 9.55 27.76
CA ILE A 80 12.60 9.43 28.77
C ILE A 80 13.66 8.48 28.25
N THR A 81 14.92 8.85 28.46
CA THR A 81 16.07 8.01 28.08
C THR A 81 16.99 7.88 29.28
N TYR A 82 17.42 6.66 29.54
CA TYR A 82 18.43 6.35 30.52
C TYR A 82 19.66 5.75 29.83
N ASN A 83 20.80 6.44 29.93
CA ASN A 83 22.07 5.97 29.37
C ASN A 83 22.71 4.98 30.32
N THR A 84 23.23 3.90 29.77
CA THR A 84 24.02 2.86 30.44
C THR A 84 25.43 2.85 29.87
N ASP A 85 26.34 2.09 30.47
CA ASP A 85 27.71 1.98 29.97
C ASP A 85 27.80 1.42 28.54
N ASN A 86 26.85 0.58 28.15
CA ASN A 86 26.85 -0.10 26.88
C ASN A 86 25.76 0.39 25.92
N GLY A 87 25.05 1.50 26.24
CA GLY A 87 23.99 1.99 25.38
C GLY A 87 22.93 2.79 26.14
N MET A 88 21.66 2.58 25.79
CA MET A 88 20.55 3.26 26.44
C MET A 88 19.27 2.40 26.44
N VAL A 89 18.41 2.66 27.40
CA VAL A 89 17.00 2.27 27.41
C VAL A 89 16.13 3.52 27.33
N TYR A 90 14.99 3.41 26.69
CA TYR A 90 14.08 4.53 26.52
C TYR A 90 12.62 4.08 26.60
N ALA A 91 11.77 5.04 26.92
CA ALA A 91 10.33 4.92 26.77
C ALA A 91 9.79 6.21 26.16
N SER A 92 8.82 6.10 25.29
CA SER A 92 8.17 7.24 24.66
C SER A 92 6.67 7.02 24.55
N TYR A 93 5.95 8.13 24.61
CA TYR A 93 4.54 8.26 24.24
C TYR A 93 4.43 9.36 23.20
N SER A 94 3.66 9.13 22.17
CA SER A 94 3.40 10.14 21.15
C SER A 94 1.99 10.01 20.59
N GLU A 95 1.40 11.15 20.29
CA GLU A 95 0.15 11.25 19.54
C GLU A 95 0.42 11.82 18.15
N GLY A 96 -0.41 11.45 17.21
CA GLY A 96 -0.40 11.98 15.86
C GLY A 96 -1.82 12.05 15.31
N PHE A 97 -2.01 12.86 14.27
CA PHE A 97 -3.28 12.90 13.58
C PHE A 97 -3.09 13.06 12.08
N ARG A 98 -4.09 12.64 11.33
CA ARG A 98 -4.24 12.90 9.92
C ARG A 98 -5.52 13.71 9.75
N SER A 99 -5.43 14.87 9.10
CA SER A 99 -6.58 15.74 8.90
C SER A 99 -7.72 15.04 8.16
N GLY A 100 -8.94 15.47 8.42
CA GLY A 100 -10.08 15.17 7.58
C GLY A 100 -9.92 15.75 6.17
N GLY A 101 -10.92 15.57 5.34
CA GLY A 101 -10.88 16.02 3.96
C GLY A 101 -12.18 15.81 3.21
N PHE A 102 -12.08 15.93 1.90
CA PHE A 102 -13.18 15.73 0.96
C PHE A 102 -12.82 14.69 -0.09
N ASN A 103 -13.80 13.90 -0.49
CA ASN A 103 -13.61 12.83 -1.48
C ASN A 103 -13.54 13.43 -2.89
N GLY A 104 -12.35 13.59 -3.43
CA GLY A 104 -12.09 14.15 -4.77
C GLY A 104 -12.62 13.29 -5.93
N ARG A 105 -13.05 12.05 -5.65
CA ARG A 105 -13.67 11.12 -6.62
C ARG A 105 -15.17 10.98 -6.43
N ALA A 106 -15.78 11.83 -5.60
CA ALA A 106 -17.21 11.78 -5.36
C ALA A 106 -18.00 11.98 -6.65
N THR A 107 -19.03 11.16 -6.85
CA THR A 107 -19.96 11.25 -7.98
C THR A 107 -21.18 12.11 -7.69
N GLY A 108 -21.30 12.61 -6.45
CA GLY A 108 -22.38 13.48 -6.00
C GLY A 108 -22.11 14.10 -4.63
N ALA A 109 -22.91 15.08 -4.24
CA ALA A 109 -22.77 15.78 -2.99
C ALA A 109 -22.80 14.87 -1.75
N ASN A 110 -23.55 13.77 -1.80
CA ASN A 110 -23.70 12.84 -0.68
C ASN A 110 -22.40 12.06 -0.39
N ASN A 111 -21.49 11.97 -1.35
CA ASN A 111 -20.25 11.20 -1.26
C ASN A 111 -19.01 12.10 -1.19
N ALA A 112 -19.22 13.43 -1.29
CA ALA A 112 -18.11 14.38 -1.34
C ALA A 112 -17.43 14.56 0.03
N GLY A 113 -18.09 14.26 1.10
CA GLY A 113 -17.60 14.47 2.46
C GLY A 113 -18.26 15.67 3.13
N PRO A 114 -17.67 16.27 4.17
CA PRO A 114 -16.33 15.95 4.68
C PRO A 114 -16.25 14.57 5.36
N TYR A 115 -15.04 14.04 5.45
CA TYR A 115 -14.69 12.98 6.40
C TYR A 115 -13.80 13.57 7.49
N ASP A 116 -13.86 12.99 8.70
CA ASP A 116 -13.22 13.50 9.90
C ASP A 116 -11.73 13.15 9.99
N PRO A 117 -10.95 13.78 10.87
CA PRO A 117 -9.58 13.37 11.18
C PRO A 117 -9.50 11.95 11.72
N GLU A 118 -8.36 11.34 11.52
CA GLU A 118 -7.91 10.10 12.15
C GLU A 118 -6.86 10.47 13.20
N SER A 119 -6.89 9.85 14.38
CA SER A 119 -5.89 10.02 15.41
C SER A 119 -5.16 8.71 15.71
N VAL A 120 -3.93 8.84 16.20
CA VAL A 120 -3.09 7.70 16.59
C VAL A 120 -2.37 8.02 17.89
N GLU A 121 -2.37 7.04 18.79
CA GLU A 121 -1.57 7.03 20.01
C GLU A 121 -0.52 5.92 19.90
N SER A 122 0.69 6.17 20.39
CA SER A 122 1.77 5.19 20.38
C SER A 122 2.57 5.24 21.67
N ILE A 123 2.76 4.07 22.26
CA ILE A 123 3.68 3.83 23.37
C ILE A 123 4.79 2.89 22.89
N GLU A 124 6.02 3.25 23.17
CA GLU A 124 7.19 2.44 22.82
C GLU A 124 8.16 2.38 23.97
N VAL A 125 8.68 1.19 24.26
CA VAL A 125 9.79 0.96 25.21
C VAL A 125 10.86 0.16 24.48
N GLY A 126 12.10 0.64 24.53
CA GLY A 126 13.17 -0.03 23.80
C GLY A 126 14.55 0.19 24.43
N PHE A 127 15.51 -0.49 23.83
CA PHE A 127 16.92 -0.36 24.16
C PHE A 127 17.77 -0.31 22.89
N LYS A 128 18.91 0.36 23.01
CA LYS A 128 20.00 0.35 22.00
C LYS A 128 21.29 0.06 22.72
N SER A 129 22.04 -0.93 22.27
CA SER A 129 23.22 -1.41 22.99
C SER A 129 24.34 -1.86 22.08
N ILE A 130 25.58 -1.66 22.55
CA ILE A 130 26.82 -2.05 21.87
C ILE A 130 27.65 -2.88 22.82
N TRP A 131 28.14 -4.02 22.35
CA TRP A 131 28.82 -5.05 23.10
C TRP A 131 30.08 -5.54 22.38
N ALA A 132 30.84 -6.40 23.05
CA ALA A 132 31.99 -7.11 22.51
C ALA A 132 32.99 -6.16 21.81
N ASP A 133 33.47 -5.16 22.54
CA ASP A 133 34.42 -4.14 22.04
C ASP A 133 33.93 -3.43 20.77
N ASN A 134 32.65 -3.07 20.76
CA ASN A 134 31.95 -2.40 19.67
C ASN A 134 31.72 -3.24 18.40
N THR A 135 31.88 -4.55 18.47
CA THR A 135 31.66 -5.45 17.34
C THR A 135 30.23 -5.97 17.24
N LEU A 136 29.44 -5.87 18.31
CA LEU A 136 28.06 -6.34 18.37
C LEU A 136 27.12 -5.23 18.79
N GLN A 137 26.18 -4.87 17.92
CA GLN A 137 25.09 -3.95 18.24
C GLN A 137 23.78 -4.75 18.30
N ILE A 138 22.99 -4.53 19.35
CA ILE A 138 21.66 -5.11 19.52
C ILE A 138 20.71 -3.99 19.93
N ASN A 139 19.65 -3.80 19.16
CA ASN A 139 18.55 -2.88 19.45
C ASN A 139 17.27 -3.70 19.54
N GLY A 140 16.38 -3.29 20.45
CA GLY A 140 15.07 -3.92 20.54
C GLY A 140 14.03 -2.93 21.05
N ALA A 141 12.78 -3.12 20.64
CA ALA A 141 11.65 -2.34 21.08
C ALA A 141 10.39 -3.22 21.20
N ILE A 142 9.52 -2.85 22.12
CA ILE A 142 8.12 -3.26 22.17
C ILE A 142 7.27 -2.01 22.04
N PHE A 143 6.18 -2.11 21.32
CA PHE A 143 5.30 -0.97 21.08
C PHE A 143 3.83 -1.40 21.03
N SER A 144 2.98 -0.42 21.34
CA SER A 144 1.53 -0.50 21.17
C SER A 144 1.06 0.77 20.49
N VAL A 145 0.23 0.63 19.47
CA VAL A 145 -0.28 1.72 18.63
C VAL A 145 -1.78 1.54 18.46
N ASP A 146 -2.54 2.57 18.83
CA ASP A 146 -3.99 2.59 18.71
C ASP A 146 -4.41 3.69 17.73
N TYR A 147 -5.22 3.32 16.73
CA TYR A 147 -5.86 4.25 15.79
C TYR A 147 -7.33 4.40 16.13
N THR A 148 -7.77 5.65 16.21
CA THR A 148 -9.19 6.00 16.37
C THR A 148 -9.66 6.74 15.10
N ASP A 149 -10.89 6.46 14.70
CA ASP A 149 -11.52 7.06 13.50
C ASP A 149 -10.65 6.90 12.24
N LYS A 150 -9.99 5.76 12.12
CA LYS A 150 -9.09 5.46 11.01
C LYS A 150 -9.78 5.64 9.66
N GLN A 151 -9.14 6.41 8.79
CA GLN A 151 -9.60 6.66 7.44
C GLN A 151 -9.29 5.47 6.55
N GLU A 152 -10.34 4.86 5.99
CA GLU A 152 -10.22 3.74 5.05
C GLU A 152 -10.80 4.10 3.69
N ASP A 153 -10.08 3.71 2.63
CA ASP A 153 -10.59 3.73 1.27
C ASP A 153 -11.62 2.61 1.10
N VAL A 154 -12.88 2.98 0.99
CA VAL A 154 -13.99 2.05 0.78
C VAL A 154 -14.42 2.11 -0.68
N ILE A 155 -14.52 0.94 -1.32
CA ILE A 155 -15.05 0.84 -2.67
C ILE A 155 -16.50 0.39 -2.59
N LEU A 156 -17.40 1.28 -3.00
CA LEU A 156 -18.84 1.06 -2.96
C LEU A 156 -19.39 0.79 -4.35
N PRO A 157 -20.44 -0.02 -4.50
CA PRO A 157 -21.16 -0.14 -5.75
C PRO A 157 -21.83 1.19 -6.10
N GLY A 158 -21.75 1.58 -7.37
CA GLY A 158 -22.45 2.77 -7.87
C GLY A 158 -23.96 2.55 -7.93
N THR A 159 -24.74 3.55 -7.52
CA THR A 159 -26.21 3.46 -7.38
C THR A 159 -26.97 3.43 -8.71
N ASP A 160 -26.33 3.77 -9.83
CA ASP A 160 -27.02 3.96 -11.13
C ASP A 160 -26.45 3.08 -12.28
N GLY A 161 -26.00 1.86 -11.96
CA GLY A 161 -25.34 1.01 -12.95
C GLY A 161 -23.98 1.57 -13.39
N ALA A 162 -23.52 2.60 -12.73
CA ALA A 162 -22.21 3.17 -12.88
C ALA A 162 -21.18 2.38 -12.05
N VAL A 163 -20.00 2.41 -12.55
CA VAL A 163 -18.76 1.90 -12.01
C VAL A 163 -18.60 2.20 -10.50
N THR A 164 -17.92 1.34 -9.79
CA THR A 164 -17.54 1.46 -8.38
C THR A 164 -17.10 2.88 -7.98
N LEU A 165 -17.57 3.32 -6.83
CA LEU A 165 -17.19 4.57 -6.19
C LEU A 165 -16.16 4.29 -5.10
N THR A 166 -15.02 4.96 -5.14
CA THR A 166 -14.05 4.93 -4.04
C THR A 166 -14.25 6.16 -3.18
N VAL A 167 -14.54 5.97 -1.91
CA VAL A 167 -14.69 7.03 -0.91
C VAL A 167 -13.81 6.75 0.30
N VAL A 168 -13.37 7.80 0.97
CA VAL A 168 -12.76 7.70 2.30
C VAL A 168 -13.86 7.82 3.34
N GLN A 169 -13.84 6.92 4.32
CA GLN A 169 -14.73 6.94 5.48
C GLN A 169 -13.90 6.77 6.76
N ASN A 170 -14.30 7.44 7.84
CA ASN A 170 -13.79 7.16 9.19
C ASN A 170 -14.53 5.92 9.70
N ALA A 171 -13.97 4.77 9.45
CA ALA A 171 -14.71 3.52 9.52
C ALA A 171 -14.14 2.53 10.55
N ALA A 172 -12.90 2.77 11.02
CA ALA A 172 -12.18 1.75 11.77
C ALA A 172 -11.50 2.28 13.04
N ALA A 173 -11.45 1.42 14.05
CA ALA A 173 -10.46 1.47 15.11
C ALA A 173 -9.51 0.29 14.93
N VAL A 174 -8.22 0.50 15.18
CA VAL A 174 -7.16 -0.49 14.94
C VAL A 174 -6.19 -0.47 16.09
N SER A 175 -5.87 -1.64 16.62
CA SER A 175 -4.81 -1.85 17.60
C SER A 175 -3.66 -2.62 16.94
N ILE A 176 -2.43 -2.21 17.24
CA ILE A 176 -1.21 -2.82 16.72
C ILE A 176 -0.22 -2.96 17.87
N ASP A 177 0.05 -4.19 18.28
CA ASP A 177 1.10 -4.50 19.23
C ASP A 177 2.28 -5.15 18.52
N GLY A 178 3.50 -4.81 18.93
CA GLY A 178 4.66 -5.36 18.24
C GLY A 178 5.93 -5.43 19.06
N PHE A 179 6.84 -6.24 18.53
CA PHE A 179 8.21 -6.39 18.99
C PHE A 179 9.15 -6.33 17.81
N GLU A 180 10.24 -5.58 17.94
CA GLU A 180 11.32 -5.49 16.97
C GLU A 180 12.66 -5.78 17.61
N LEU A 181 13.50 -6.53 16.89
CA LEU A 181 14.89 -6.80 17.25
C LEU A 181 15.78 -6.59 16.03
N GLU A 182 16.83 -5.79 16.21
CA GLU A 182 17.84 -5.53 15.18
C GLU A 182 19.22 -5.90 15.73
N THR A 183 19.99 -6.64 14.94
CA THR A 183 21.34 -7.07 15.31
C THR A 183 22.30 -6.80 14.16
N LEU A 184 23.43 -6.18 14.49
CA LEU A 184 24.60 -6.05 13.64
C LEU A 184 25.80 -6.63 14.37
N TRP A 185 26.49 -7.59 13.77
CA TRP A 185 27.64 -8.25 14.36
C TRP A 185 28.81 -8.36 13.38
N VAL A 186 29.98 -7.90 13.84
CA VAL A 186 31.26 -7.99 13.12
C VAL A 186 32.19 -8.91 13.90
N PRO A 187 32.01 -10.24 13.84
CA PRO A 187 32.74 -11.22 14.68
C PRO A 187 34.24 -11.27 14.37
N THR A 188 34.61 -10.93 13.15
CA THR A 188 36.00 -10.89 12.68
C THR A 188 36.12 -9.84 11.58
N PRO A 189 37.31 -9.25 11.36
CA PRO A 189 37.51 -8.33 10.26
C PRO A 189 37.04 -8.89 8.91
N GLY A 190 36.30 -8.09 8.17
CA GLY A 190 35.72 -8.46 6.88
C GLY A 190 34.40 -9.23 6.94
N LEU A 191 33.95 -9.75 8.09
CA LEU A 191 32.65 -10.43 8.19
C LEU A 191 31.64 -9.57 8.95
N THR A 192 30.56 -9.21 8.26
CA THR A 192 29.40 -8.51 8.86
C THR A 192 28.18 -9.40 8.76
N LEU A 193 27.53 -9.61 9.90
CA LEU A 193 26.27 -10.35 10.01
C LEU A 193 25.15 -9.42 10.49
N THR A 194 23.99 -9.55 9.90
CA THR A 194 22.77 -8.83 10.32
C THR A 194 21.63 -9.80 10.56
N ALA A 195 20.85 -9.55 11.60
CA ALA A 195 19.61 -10.29 11.86
C ALA A 195 18.56 -9.33 12.41
N ASN A 196 17.41 -9.25 11.73
CA ASN A 196 16.30 -8.40 12.12
C ASN A 196 15.05 -9.26 12.21
N LEU A 197 14.30 -9.09 13.30
CA LEU A 197 13.04 -9.80 13.56
C LEU A 197 11.99 -8.75 13.91
N GLY A 198 10.83 -8.81 13.26
CA GLY A 198 9.61 -8.09 13.62
C GLY A 198 8.50 -9.10 13.92
N ILE A 199 7.81 -8.88 15.02
CA ILE A 199 6.58 -9.61 15.39
C ILE A 199 5.50 -8.57 15.57
N LEU A 200 4.33 -8.82 14.97
CA LEU A 200 3.22 -7.89 14.94
C LEU A 200 1.91 -8.63 15.21
N ASP A 201 1.12 -8.08 16.13
CA ASP A 201 -0.29 -8.41 16.31
C ASP A 201 -1.10 -7.17 15.94
N ALA A 202 -1.84 -7.23 14.84
CA ALA A 202 -2.52 -6.08 14.27
C ALA A 202 -3.94 -6.46 13.83
N SER A 203 -4.92 -5.79 14.41
CA SER A 203 -6.34 -6.12 14.17
C SER A 203 -7.22 -4.88 14.11
N TYR A 204 -8.37 -5.04 13.45
CA TYR A 204 -9.46 -4.09 13.57
C TYR A 204 -10.25 -4.37 14.83
N ASP A 205 -10.28 -3.42 15.77
CA ASP A 205 -11.19 -3.47 16.94
C ASP A 205 -12.63 -3.22 16.50
N SER A 206 -12.80 -2.36 15.51
CA SER A 206 -14.06 -2.11 14.83
C SER A 206 -13.79 -1.66 13.40
N TYR A 207 -14.61 -2.09 12.46
CA TYR A 207 -14.56 -1.64 11.08
C TYR A 207 -15.94 -1.69 10.46
N THR A 208 -16.68 -0.59 10.52
CA THR A 208 -18.03 -0.49 9.97
C THR A 208 -18.05 0.53 8.85
N VAL A 209 -18.49 0.11 7.67
CA VAL A 209 -18.65 0.97 6.51
C VAL A 209 -20.12 1.06 6.10
N LEU A 210 -20.50 2.16 5.47
CA LEU A 210 -21.80 2.27 4.81
C LEU A 210 -21.68 1.67 3.41
N ASP A 211 -22.57 0.73 3.08
CA ASP A 211 -22.69 0.27 1.69
C ASP A 211 -23.31 1.35 0.79
N GLY A 212 -23.35 1.10 -0.54
CA GLY A 212 -23.88 2.06 -1.52
C GLY A 212 -25.36 2.39 -1.38
N VAL A 213 -26.10 1.68 -0.50
CA VAL A 213 -27.53 1.88 -0.23
C VAL A 213 -27.82 2.31 1.20
N GLY A 214 -26.77 2.51 2.01
CA GLY A 214 -26.87 3.07 3.37
C GLY A 214 -27.02 2.04 4.48
N ASN A 215 -26.74 0.75 4.25
CA ASN A 215 -26.67 -0.23 5.32
C ASN A 215 -25.26 -0.28 5.93
N ASN A 216 -25.18 -0.58 7.22
CA ASN A 216 -23.91 -0.85 7.88
C ASN A 216 -23.38 -2.24 7.50
N LEU A 217 -22.15 -2.28 7.03
CA LEU A 217 -21.39 -3.50 6.77
C LEU A 217 -20.25 -3.59 7.77
N ASP A 218 -20.24 -4.64 8.57
CA ASP A 218 -19.17 -4.92 9.54
C ASP A 218 -18.03 -5.68 8.86
N ASN A 219 -16.88 -5.04 8.78
CA ASN A 219 -15.63 -5.54 8.21
C ASN A 219 -14.57 -5.84 9.28
N SER A 220 -14.89 -5.76 10.58
CA SER A 220 -13.93 -5.96 11.69
C SER A 220 -13.23 -7.32 11.64
N GLY A 221 -13.82 -8.28 11.00
CA GLY A 221 -13.17 -9.58 10.81
C GLY A 221 -12.24 -9.68 9.59
N LEU A 222 -11.91 -8.60 8.88
CA LEU A 222 -10.89 -8.57 7.83
C LEU A 222 -9.50 -8.45 8.44
N ASP A 223 -8.49 -8.97 7.74
CA ASP A 223 -7.11 -8.80 8.14
C ASP A 223 -6.62 -7.39 7.79
N LEU A 224 -5.80 -6.82 8.65
CA LEU A 224 -5.16 -5.54 8.36
C LEU A 224 -4.21 -5.69 7.15
N ARG A 225 -4.32 -4.78 6.19
CA ARG A 225 -3.51 -4.85 4.97
C ARG A 225 -2.03 -4.69 5.27
N ARG A 226 -1.20 -5.57 4.68
CA ARG A 226 0.26 -5.51 4.74
C ARG A 226 0.84 -5.59 6.15
N ALA A 227 0.15 -6.26 7.05
CA ALA A 227 0.51 -6.50 8.42
C ALA A 227 0.82 -7.99 8.65
N PRO A 228 1.95 -8.53 8.16
CA PRO A 228 2.35 -9.91 8.45
C PRO A 228 2.68 -10.05 9.93
N GLU A 229 2.27 -11.17 10.55
CA GLU A 229 2.53 -11.41 11.97
C GLU A 229 4.02 -11.52 12.27
N MET A 230 4.83 -12.02 11.35
CA MET A 230 6.27 -12.11 11.53
C MET A 230 7.04 -11.73 10.27
N THR A 231 8.15 -11.01 10.46
CA THR A 231 9.15 -10.74 9.43
C THR A 231 10.54 -11.07 9.96
N LEU A 232 11.36 -11.71 9.13
CA LEU A 232 12.75 -12.03 9.45
C LEU A 232 13.65 -11.59 8.29
N SER A 233 14.76 -10.93 8.61
CA SER A 233 15.82 -10.64 7.64
C SER A 233 17.16 -11.07 8.20
N LEU A 234 17.89 -11.89 7.43
CA LEU A 234 19.24 -12.36 7.75
C LEU A 234 20.18 -11.93 6.64
N GLY A 235 21.27 -11.28 7.01
CA GLY A 235 22.32 -10.85 6.08
C GLY A 235 23.68 -11.32 6.49
N ALA A 236 24.53 -11.61 5.49
CA ALA A 236 25.94 -11.85 5.67
C ALA A 236 26.72 -11.16 4.55
N LEU A 237 27.71 -10.37 4.91
CA LEU A 237 28.66 -9.75 4.01
C LEU A 237 30.06 -10.21 4.43
N TYR A 238 30.81 -10.76 3.50
CA TYR A 238 32.19 -11.16 3.74
C TYR A 238 33.12 -10.54 2.70
N GLU A 239 34.06 -9.73 3.18
CA GLU A 239 35.08 -9.06 2.41
C GLU A 239 36.44 -9.72 2.69
N HIS A 240 36.93 -10.50 1.75
CA HIS A 240 38.19 -11.19 1.86
C HIS A 240 39.29 -10.47 1.07
N ALA A 241 40.29 -9.94 1.78
CA ALA A 241 41.45 -9.32 1.15
C ALA A 241 42.34 -10.40 0.50
N LEU A 242 42.64 -10.18 -0.76
CA LEU A 242 43.52 -11.05 -1.55
C LEU A 242 44.99 -10.56 -1.45
N THR A 243 45.95 -11.46 -1.71
CA THR A 243 47.40 -11.16 -1.61
C THR A 243 47.89 -10.10 -2.61
N ASN A 244 47.13 -9.83 -3.68
CA ASN A 244 47.42 -8.81 -4.69
C ASN A 244 46.82 -7.42 -4.35
N GLY A 245 46.18 -7.28 -3.20
CA GLY A 245 45.58 -6.02 -2.76
C GLY A 245 44.11 -5.84 -3.19
N ASP A 246 43.56 -6.75 -3.95
CA ASP A 246 42.15 -6.75 -4.34
C ASP A 246 41.27 -7.43 -3.27
N TYR A 247 39.95 -7.41 -3.48
CA TYR A 247 39.00 -8.02 -2.56
C TYR A 247 38.06 -8.99 -3.28
N LEU A 248 37.73 -10.06 -2.59
CA LEU A 248 36.59 -10.91 -2.92
C LEU A 248 35.47 -10.62 -1.92
N VAL A 249 34.36 -10.10 -2.45
CA VAL A 249 33.22 -9.68 -1.64
C VAL A 249 32.05 -10.62 -1.91
N THR A 250 31.56 -11.27 -0.86
CA THR A 250 30.43 -12.20 -0.94
C THR A 250 29.30 -11.69 -0.08
N SER A 251 28.08 -11.62 -0.61
CA SER A 251 26.90 -11.25 0.16
C SER A 251 25.79 -12.27 0.02
N PHE A 252 25.07 -12.45 1.12
CA PHE A 252 23.81 -13.20 1.20
C PHE A 252 22.80 -12.37 1.94
N ASN A 253 21.56 -12.37 1.46
CA ASN A 253 20.45 -11.72 2.11
C ASN A 253 19.22 -12.62 1.99
N TYR A 254 18.71 -13.10 3.13
CA TYR A 254 17.49 -13.89 3.20
C TYR A 254 16.42 -13.06 3.93
N ARG A 255 15.25 -12.91 3.30
CA ARG A 255 14.10 -12.21 3.85
C ARG A 255 12.93 -13.15 3.86
N TRP A 256 12.40 -13.40 5.03
CA TRP A 256 11.19 -14.16 5.23
C TRP A 256 10.07 -13.25 5.73
N LYS A 257 8.87 -13.53 5.26
CA LYS A 257 7.66 -12.83 5.65
C LYS A 257 6.54 -13.83 5.79
N ASP A 258 5.76 -13.70 6.88
CA ASP A 258 4.56 -14.49 7.12
C ASP A 258 3.47 -14.17 6.10
N ASP A 259 2.41 -14.92 6.11
CA ASP A 259 1.24 -14.64 5.26
C ASP A 259 0.65 -13.27 5.61
N TYR A 260 0.12 -12.62 4.62
CA TYR A 260 -0.50 -11.30 4.80
C TYR A 260 -1.38 -10.94 3.61
N CYS A 261 -2.41 -10.13 3.89
CA CYS A 261 -3.31 -9.64 2.87
C CYS A 261 -2.88 -8.28 2.31
N ILE A 262 -3.14 -8.07 1.01
CA ILE A 262 -2.72 -6.87 0.27
C ILE A 262 -3.89 -6.00 -0.18
N ALA A 263 -5.11 -6.56 -0.24
CA ALA A 263 -6.31 -5.85 -0.62
C ALA A 263 -7.15 -5.46 0.59
N ALA A 264 -7.92 -4.39 0.47
CA ALA A 264 -8.81 -3.89 1.52
C ALA A 264 -9.94 -4.87 1.84
N ASN A 265 -10.52 -5.49 0.80
CA ASN A 265 -11.42 -6.60 0.95
C ASN A 265 -10.60 -7.88 0.74
N ASN A 266 -10.39 -8.65 1.79
CA ASN A 266 -9.51 -9.82 1.77
C ASN A 266 -10.21 -11.13 2.16
N LYS A 267 -11.52 -11.11 2.34
CA LYS A 267 -12.33 -12.33 2.54
C LYS A 267 -13.03 -12.73 1.26
N TYR A 268 -12.32 -13.44 0.41
CA TYR A 268 -12.85 -13.97 -0.84
C TYR A 268 -13.42 -15.37 -0.68
N ASN A 269 -14.48 -15.67 -1.44
CA ASN A 269 -14.91 -17.05 -1.61
C ASN A 269 -13.84 -17.80 -2.42
N THR A 270 -12.98 -18.54 -1.73
CA THR A 270 -11.84 -19.26 -2.31
C THR A 270 -12.24 -20.33 -3.33
N ALA A 271 -13.48 -20.77 -3.34
CA ALA A 271 -13.97 -21.72 -4.35
C ALA A 271 -13.89 -21.17 -5.78
N ASN A 272 -13.98 -19.84 -5.94
CA ASN A 272 -13.86 -19.18 -7.24
C ASN A 272 -12.41 -19.01 -7.71
N TYR A 273 -11.43 -19.22 -6.81
CA TYR A 273 -10.00 -19.00 -7.06
C TYR A 273 -9.16 -20.27 -6.83
N SER A 274 -9.73 -21.44 -7.10
CA SER A 274 -9.05 -22.74 -6.94
C SER A 274 -8.49 -22.98 -5.52
N GLY A 275 -9.17 -22.43 -4.51
CA GLY A 275 -8.79 -22.58 -3.11
C GLY A 275 -7.78 -21.53 -2.60
N ASN A 276 -7.25 -20.66 -3.45
CA ASN A 276 -6.34 -19.59 -3.08
C ASN A 276 -7.07 -18.27 -2.91
N ASN A 277 -6.68 -17.46 -1.93
CA ASN A 277 -7.15 -16.09 -1.79
C ASN A 277 -6.20 -15.14 -2.54
N PRO A 278 -6.58 -14.57 -3.69
CA PRO A 278 -5.68 -13.72 -4.47
C PRO A 278 -5.39 -12.38 -3.80
N ALA A 279 -6.18 -12.00 -2.80
CA ALA A 279 -5.97 -10.79 -2.01
C ALA A 279 -4.89 -10.95 -0.93
N CYS A 280 -4.41 -12.17 -0.68
CA CYS A 280 -3.42 -12.49 0.34
C CYS A 280 -2.27 -13.29 -0.26
N ASN A 281 -1.11 -13.17 0.35
CA ASN A 281 0.07 -13.97 0.07
C ASN A 281 0.26 -15.01 1.17
N ASN A 282 0.63 -16.22 0.82
CA ASN A 282 1.14 -17.19 1.79
C ASN A 282 2.51 -16.73 2.29
N ALA A 283 2.97 -17.27 3.41
CA ALA A 283 4.31 -17.04 3.90
C ALA A 283 5.37 -17.46 2.87
N PHE A 284 6.41 -16.65 2.70
CA PHE A 284 7.48 -16.90 1.72
C PHE A 284 8.83 -16.37 2.20
N GLY A 285 9.90 -16.90 1.62
CA GLY A 285 11.26 -16.45 1.88
C GLY A 285 12.05 -16.24 0.60
N ILE A 286 12.72 -15.09 0.48
CA ILE A 286 13.50 -14.69 -0.67
C ILE A 286 14.98 -14.69 -0.31
N LEU A 287 15.78 -15.38 -1.09
CA LEU A 287 17.23 -15.38 -1.01
C LEU A 287 17.84 -14.60 -2.17
N ASP A 288 18.67 -13.62 -1.84
CA ASP A 288 19.54 -12.91 -2.78
C ASP A 288 21.01 -13.24 -2.42
N ALA A 289 21.87 -13.39 -3.42
CA ALA A 289 23.30 -13.61 -3.21
C ALA A 289 24.13 -12.90 -4.28
N SER A 290 25.34 -12.48 -3.92
CA SER A 290 26.30 -11.96 -4.88
C SER A 290 27.73 -12.36 -4.53
N LEU A 291 28.57 -12.42 -5.57
CA LEU A 291 30.01 -12.60 -5.49
C LEU A 291 30.66 -11.55 -6.38
N SER A 292 31.49 -10.70 -5.80
CA SER A 292 32.19 -9.63 -6.52
C SER A 292 33.69 -9.76 -6.34
N TYR A 293 34.41 -9.53 -7.43
CA TYR A 293 35.85 -9.28 -7.38
C TYR A 293 36.06 -7.77 -7.54
N GLU A 294 36.73 -7.15 -6.58
CA GLU A 294 36.97 -5.71 -6.54
C GLU A 294 38.46 -5.42 -6.62
N SER A 295 38.84 -4.66 -7.64
CA SER A 295 40.13 -4.07 -7.82
C SER A 295 40.08 -2.56 -7.69
N GLU A 296 41.22 -1.89 -7.69
CA GLU A 296 41.31 -0.43 -7.52
C GLU A 296 40.39 0.35 -8.47
N ASN A 297 40.36 -0.05 -9.74
CA ASN A 297 39.72 0.71 -10.82
C ASN A 297 38.48 -0.01 -11.44
N TRP A 298 38.17 -1.22 -11.00
CA TRP A 298 37.03 -1.96 -11.54
C TRP A 298 36.47 -2.99 -10.56
N ARG A 299 35.21 -3.33 -10.73
CA ARG A 299 34.52 -4.36 -10.01
C ARG A 299 33.75 -5.26 -10.98
N LEU A 300 33.88 -6.56 -10.84
CA LEU A 300 33.08 -7.56 -11.53
C LEU A 300 32.21 -8.28 -10.50
N SER A 301 30.89 -8.20 -10.68
CA SER A 301 29.92 -8.84 -9.79
C SER A 301 29.08 -9.86 -10.53
N LEU A 302 28.93 -11.02 -9.93
CA LEU A 302 27.91 -12.02 -10.26
C LEU A 302 26.83 -11.94 -9.20
N TYR A 303 25.57 -11.83 -9.61
CA TYR A 303 24.48 -11.80 -8.64
C TYR A 303 23.31 -12.70 -9.05
N GLY A 304 22.59 -13.17 -8.06
CA GLY A 304 21.31 -13.82 -8.21
C GLY A 304 20.32 -13.22 -7.25
N LYS A 305 19.16 -12.87 -7.75
CA LYS A 305 18.04 -12.31 -6.96
C LYS A 305 16.87 -13.27 -7.01
N ASN A 306 16.15 -13.35 -5.89
CA ASN A 306 15.05 -14.29 -5.71
C ASN A 306 15.44 -15.73 -6.06
N LEU A 307 16.55 -16.20 -5.49
CA LEU A 307 17.10 -17.54 -5.77
C LEU A 307 16.17 -18.68 -5.35
N THR A 308 15.27 -18.41 -4.41
CA THR A 308 14.19 -19.29 -3.98
C THR A 308 13.06 -19.40 -5.00
N ASP A 309 13.02 -18.51 -6.01
CA ASP A 309 12.02 -18.46 -7.08
C ASP A 309 10.59 -18.27 -6.58
N GLU A 310 10.44 -17.49 -5.50
CA GLU A 310 9.14 -17.17 -4.92
C GLU A 310 8.37 -16.17 -5.77
N ILE A 311 7.10 -16.44 -5.97
CA ILE A 311 6.17 -15.53 -6.65
C ILE A 311 5.07 -15.12 -5.68
N TYR A 312 4.95 -13.83 -5.45
CA TYR A 312 3.94 -13.25 -4.57
C TYR A 312 3.31 -12.00 -5.19
N ASN A 313 2.11 -11.68 -4.77
CA ASN A 313 1.37 -10.54 -5.26
C ASN A 313 1.87 -9.25 -4.60
N LEU A 314 2.21 -8.26 -5.41
CA LEU A 314 2.53 -6.89 -4.96
C LEU A 314 1.29 -6.02 -4.84
N TYR A 315 0.32 -6.28 -5.69
CA TYR A 315 -0.95 -5.56 -5.77
C TYR A 315 -2.03 -6.50 -6.29
N PHE A 316 -3.23 -6.34 -5.76
CA PHE A 316 -4.42 -7.02 -6.25
C PHE A 316 -5.62 -6.08 -6.14
N LEU A 317 -6.40 -5.98 -7.22
CA LEU A 317 -7.68 -5.30 -7.26
C LEU A 317 -8.69 -6.23 -7.94
N ASP A 318 -9.77 -6.51 -7.26
CA ASP A 318 -10.90 -7.23 -7.81
C ASP A 318 -12.14 -6.35 -7.80
N VAL A 319 -12.53 -5.90 -8.99
CA VAL A 319 -13.74 -5.08 -9.15
C VAL A 319 -15.00 -5.93 -9.07
N ALA A 320 -14.91 -7.22 -9.36
CA ALA A 320 -16.06 -8.13 -9.32
C ALA A 320 -16.51 -8.44 -7.86
N ALA A 321 -15.59 -8.55 -6.93
CA ALA A 321 -15.89 -8.88 -5.54
C ALA A 321 -16.76 -7.83 -4.83
N PHE A 322 -16.64 -6.56 -5.23
CA PHE A 322 -17.43 -5.47 -4.66
C PHE A 322 -18.93 -5.57 -4.98
N TYR A 323 -19.29 -6.24 -6.07
CA TYR A 323 -20.69 -6.44 -6.46
C TYR A 323 -21.31 -7.68 -5.83
N ALA A 324 -20.51 -8.68 -5.49
CA ALA A 324 -21.01 -9.88 -4.81
C ALA A 324 -21.41 -9.62 -3.34
N ALA A 325 -20.87 -8.57 -2.73
CA ALA A 325 -21.19 -8.15 -1.37
C ALA A 325 -22.48 -7.31 -1.28
N ALA A 326 -23.07 -6.90 -2.40
CA ALA A 326 -24.21 -5.98 -2.44
C ALA A 326 -25.56 -6.56 -2.01
N GLY A 327 -25.64 -7.82 -1.52
CA GLY A 327 -26.87 -8.30 -0.88
C GLY A 327 -26.85 -9.80 -0.52
N PRO A 328 -27.38 -10.16 0.64
CA PRO A 328 -27.54 -11.56 1.05
C PRO A 328 -28.61 -12.33 0.25
N SER A 329 -29.30 -11.67 -0.68
CA SER A 329 -30.42 -12.25 -1.44
C SER A 329 -30.07 -12.65 -2.88
N ASP A 330 -28.90 -12.31 -3.41
CA ASP A 330 -28.47 -12.74 -4.75
C ASP A 330 -27.16 -13.53 -4.69
N PRO A 331 -27.23 -14.88 -4.60
CA PRO A 331 -26.06 -15.74 -4.58
C PRO A 331 -25.42 -15.92 -5.98
N THR A 332 -25.96 -15.28 -7.01
CA THR A 332 -25.37 -15.37 -8.35
C THR A 332 -24.18 -14.40 -8.43
N PRO A 333 -22.95 -14.92 -8.55
CA PRO A 333 -21.80 -14.05 -8.78
C PRO A 333 -22.03 -13.35 -10.12
N ILE A 334 -21.95 -12.02 -10.13
CA ILE A 334 -22.12 -11.17 -11.31
C ILE A 334 -20.90 -11.30 -12.26
N TYR A 335 -20.31 -12.49 -12.34
CA TYR A 335 -19.17 -12.78 -13.23
C TYR A 335 -19.52 -12.62 -14.73
N ASN A 336 -20.82 -12.53 -15.06
CA ASN A 336 -21.29 -12.34 -16.44
C ASN A 336 -21.29 -10.87 -16.90
N ALA A 337 -20.94 -9.92 -16.05
CA ALA A 337 -21.07 -8.48 -16.34
C ALA A 337 -19.79 -7.80 -16.85
N GLY A 338 -18.76 -8.56 -17.20
CA GLY A 338 -17.51 -7.99 -17.76
C GLY A 338 -16.63 -7.30 -16.72
N TYR A 339 -16.80 -7.59 -15.43
CA TYR A 339 -15.90 -7.14 -14.37
C TYR A 339 -14.57 -7.89 -14.46
N TRP A 340 -13.51 -7.22 -14.01
CA TRP A 340 -12.15 -7.72 -14.12
C TRP A 340 -11.41 -7.62 -12.79
N SER A 341 -10.45 -8.49 -12.60
CA SER A 341 -9.47 -8.39 -11.54
C SER A 341 -8.09 -8.11 -12.15
N GLN A 342 -7.27 -7.37 -11.42
CA GLN A 342 -5.90 -7.05 -11.81
C GLN A 342 -4.96 -7.34 -10.66
N GLY A 343 -3.87 -8.03 -10.95
CA GLY A 343 -2.77 -8.25 -10.03
C GLY A 343 -1.43 -7.94 -10.68
N THR A 344 -0.45 -7.59 -9.86
CA THR A 344 0.96 -7.52 -10.24
C THR A 344 1.75 -8.40 -9.29
N VAL A 345 2.73 -9.12 -9.82
CA VAL A 345 3.62 -9.98 -9.04
C VAL A 345 5.02 -9.40 -8.96
N ASN A 346 5.81 -9.90 -8.02
CA ASN A 346 7.22 -9.58 -7.92
C ASN A 346 8.02 -10.09 -9.13
N ARG A 347 9.28 -9.69 -9.21
CA ARG A 347 10.20 -10.21 -10.22
C ARG A 347 10.56 -11.66 -9.90
N PRO A 348 10.53 -12.56 -10.90
CA PRO A 348 10.97 -13.93 -10.74
C PRO A 348 12.48 -14.00 -10.48
N LYS A 349 12.98 -15.22 -10.20
CA LYS A 349 14.41 -15.49 -10.10
C LYS A 349 15.17 -14.94 -11.30
N ASN A 350 16.24 -14.19 -11.03
CA ASN A 350 17.10 -13.66 -12.07
C ASN A 350 18.56 -13.69 -11.65
N PHE A 351 19.44 -13.74 -12.64
CA PHE A 351 20.89 -13.72 -12.50
C PHE A 351 21.44 -12.60 -13.38
N GLY A 352 22.54 -12.01 -12.98
CA GLY A 352 23.21 -11.02 -13.77
C GLY A 352 24.70 -10.95 -13.50
N VAL A 353 25.38 -10.28 -14.43
CA VAL A 353 26.77 -9.90 -14.34
C VAL A 353 26.85 -8.40 -14.48
N GLU A 354 27.58 -7.75 -13.60
CA GLU A 354 27.81 -6.33 -13.61
C GLU A 354 29.30 -6.03 -13.64
N LEU A 355 29.73 -5.17 -14.53
CA LEU A 355 31.09 -4.67 -14.62
C LEU A 355 31.07 -3.15 -14.43
N GLU A 356 31.71 -2.69 -13.38
CA GLU A 356 31.86 -1.28 -13.04
C GLU A 356 33.31 -0.84 -13.25
N PHE A 357 33.51 0.31 -13.86
CA PHE A 357 34.82 0.97 -13.93
C PHE A 357 34.77 2.30 -13.17
N ARG A 358 35.86 2.57 -12.41
CA ARG A 358 36.07 3.81 -11.65
C ARG A 358 37.24 4.57 -12.28
N PHE A 359 36.99 5.79 -12.72
CA PHE A 359 37.97 6.65 -13.42
C PHE A 359 38.51 7.75 -12.51
#